data_c2b8a308e29ffce248c55f07a6d153df
#
_entry.id   c2b8a308e29ffce248c55f07a6d153df
#
_cell.length_a   1.000
_cell.length_b   1.000
_cell.length_c   1.000
_cell.angle_alpha   90.00
_cell.angle_beta   90.00
_cell.angle_gamma   90.00
#
_symmetry.space_group_name_H-M   'P 1'
#
loop_
_entity.id
_entity.type
_entity.pdbx_description
1 polymer ?
#
loop_
_entity_poly.entity_id
_entity_poly.type
_entity_poly.pdbx_seq_one_letter_code
_entity_poly.pdbx_strand_id
1 'polypeptide(L)'
;MSKKQNQFQILKSLEQDSHSTQRQLSNNLGVSLGKVNYCLKSLIEKGFIKVNNFRNNKNKIQYSYLLTPNGVEEKAKLTLDFIKIKTQE
;
A
#
# COMPACT_ATOMS: atom_id res chain seq x y z
N MET A 1 -2.02 -13.44 7.49
CA MET A 1 -2.58 -12.75 6.32
C MET A 1 -1.93 -13.23 5.04
N SER A 2 -2.70 -13.37 3.99
CA SER A 2 -2.16 -13.72 2.68
C SER A 2 -1.44 -12.52 2.05
N LYS A 3 -0.58 -12.78 1.08
CA LYS A 3 0.12 -11.74 0.33
C LYS A 3 -0.87 -10.77 -0.34
N LYS A 4 -1.96 -11.30 -0.91
CA LYS A 4 -3.01 -10.48 -1.54
C LYS A 4 -3.69 -9.55 -0.55
N GLN A 5 -3.98 -10.04 0.65
CA GLN A 5 -4.61 -9.22 1.69
C GLN A 5 -3.66 -8.09 2.12
N ASN A 6 -2.37 -8.39 2.29
CA ASN A 6 -1.40 -7.36 2.65
C ASN A 6 -1.28 -6.29 1.56
N GLN A 7 -1.22 -6.69 0.30
CA GLN A 7 -1.18 -5.76 -0.82
C GLN A 7 -2.42 -4.89 -0.87
N PHE A 8 -3.60 -5.49 -0.72
CA PHE A 8 -4.87 -4.77 -0.72
C PHE A 8 -4.91 -3.73 0.41
N GLN A 9 -4.53 -4.13 1.62
CA GLN A 9 -4.56 -3.24 2.77
C GLN A 9 -3.59 -2.07 2.60
N ILE A 10 -2.41 -2.32 2.05
CA ILE A 10 -1.44 -1.25 1.78
C ILE A 10 -1.99 -0.29 0.73
N LEU A 11 -2.52 -0.79 -0.38
CA LEU A 11 -3.11 0.06 -1.42
C LEU A 11 -4.25 0.90 -0.88
N LYS A 12 -5.12 0.30 -0.08
CA LYS A 12 -6.24 1.00 0.55
C LYS A 12 -5.76 2.10 1.49
N SER A 13 -4.76 1.79 2.33
CA SER A 13 -4.22 2.76 3.29
C SER A 13 -3.57 3.94 2.58
N LEU A 14 -2.83 3.69 1.51
CA LEU A 14 -2.15 4.75 0.76
C LEU A 14 -3.12 5.60 -0.05
N GLU A 15 -4.22 5.03 -0.51
CA GLU A 15 -5.26 5.81 -1.18
C GLU A 15 -5.90 6.80 -0.21
N GLN A 16 -6.06 6.40 1.04
CA GLN A 16 -6.61 7.26 2.09
C GLN A 16 -5.60 8.30 2.57
N ASP A 17 -4.33 7.92 2.70
CA ASP A 17 -3.27 8.80 3.16
C ASP A 17 -1.93 8.40 2.51
N SER A 18 -1.54 9.14 1.48
CA SER A 18 -0.30 8.88 0.75
C SER A 18 0.96 9.18 1.56
N HIS A 19 0.82 9.88 2.69
CA HIS A 19 1.94 10.23 3.56
C HIS A 19 2.14 9.23 4.70
N SER A 20 1.42 8.12 4.70
CA SER A 20 1.61 7.07 5.70
C SER A 20 3.04 6.53 5.66
N THR A 21 3.68 6.49 6.82
CA THR A 21 5.02 5.91 6.93
C THR A 21 4.93 4.39 6.97
N GLN A 22 6.05 3.71 6.71
CA GLN A 22 6.11 2.25 6.83
C GLN A 22 5.76 1.80 8.25
N ARG A 23 6.18 2.57 9.26
CA ARG A 23 5.87 2.26 10.66
C ARG A 23 4.36 2.36 10.92
N GLN A 24 3.72 3.41 10.41
CA GLN A 24 2.27 3.56 10.53
C GLN A 24 1.53 2.42 9.84
N LEU A 25 1.97 2.04 8.65
CA LEU A 25 1.39 0.90 7.94
C LEU A 25 1.56 -0.39 8.72
N SER A 26 2.75 -0.61 9.28
CA SER A 26 3.02 -1.78 10.11
C SER A 26 2.07 -1.84 11.31
N ASN A 27 1.91 -0.72 12.02
CA ASN A 27 1.02 -0.66 13.18
C ASN A 27 -0.43 -0.88 12.79
N ASN A 28 -0.88 -0.25 11.70
CA ASN A 28 -2.27 -0.33 11.27
C ASN A 28 -2.64 -1.72 10.76
N LEU A 29 -1.71 -2.38 10.11
CA LEU A 29 -1.95 -3.71 9.52
C LEU A 29 -1.62 -4.86 10.47
N GLY A 30 -0.91 -4.59 11.57
CA GLY A 30 -0.51 -5.63 12.50
C GLY A 30 0.53 -6.59 11.93
N VAL A 31 1.39 -6.10 11.04
CA VAL A 31 2.47 -6.90 10.44
C VAL A 31 3.81 -6.24 10.73
N SER A 32 4.90 -6.97 10.55
CA SER A 32 6.24 -6.44 10.81
C SER A 32 6.63 -5.34 9.83
N LEU A 33 7.54 -4.47 10.25
CA LEU A 33 8.06 -3.40 9.40
C LEU A 33 8.76 -3.97 8.16
N GLY A 34 9.50 -5.07 8.32
CA GLY A 34 10.15 -5.74 7.20
C GLY A 34 9.16 -6.26 6.18
N LYS A 35 8.02 -6.76 6.63
CA LYS A 35 6.97 -7.25 5.74
C LYS A 35 6.34 -6.10 4.96
N VAL A 36 6.10 -4.96 5.60
CA VAL A 36 5.60 -3.75 4.93
C VAL A 36 6.59 -3.30 3.87
N ASN A 37 7.88 -3.24 4.20
CA ASN A 37 8.93 -2.86 3.27
C ASN A 37 8.96 -3.79 2.06
N TYR A 38 8.90 -5.09 2.29
CA TYR A 38 8.87 -6.09 1.22
C TYR A 38 7.67 -5.89 0.30
N CYS A 39 6.48 -5.70 0.87
CA CYS A 39 5.27 -5.51 0.08
C CYS A 39 5.30 -4.20 -0.72
N LEU A 40 5.81 -3.11 -0.12
CA LEU A 40 5.94 -1.84 -0.82
C LEU A 40 6.89 -1.96 -2.01
N LYS A 41 8.04 -2.60 -1.83
CA LYS A 41 8.98 -2.82 -2.92
C LYS A 41 8.35 -3.61 -4.06
N SER A 42 7.62 -4.66 -3.73
CA SER A 42 6.92 -5.48 -4.72
C SER A 42 5.90 -4.66 -5.51
N LEU A 43 5.11 -3.83 -4.83
CA LEU A 43 4.09 -3.00 -5.47
C LEU A 43 4.72 -1.92 -6.36
N ILE A 44 5.85 -1.36 -5.94
CA ILE A 44 6.60 -0.39 -6.74
C ILE A 44 7.15 -1.06 -8.01
N GLU A 45 7.74 -2.24 -7.88
CA GLU A 45 8.29 -2.98 -9.02
C GLU A 45 7.21 -3.36 -10.03
N LYS A 46 6.01 -3.65 -9.56
CA LYS A 46 4.87 -3.99 -10.43
C LYS A 46 4.23 -2.76 -11.06
N GLY A 47 4.65 -1.56 -10.67
CA GLY A 47 4.10 -0.32 -11.21
C GLY A 47 2.77 0.09 -10.61
N PHE A 48 2.41 -0.44 -9.44
CA PHE A 48 1.15 -0.10 -8.76
C PHE A 48 1.30 1.11 -7.84
N ILE A 49 2.51 1.41 -7.40
CA ILE A 49 2.82 2.52 -6.49
C ILE A 49 3.99 3.31 -7.05
N LYS A 50 3.91 4.63 -6.94
CA LYS A 50 4.98 5.55 -7.27
C LYS A 50 5.45 6.24 -5.99
N VAL A 51 6.77 6.34 -5.80
CA VAL A 51 7.37 7.00 -4.64
C VAL A 51 7.79 8.40 -5.03
N ASN A 52 7.35 9.40 -4.26
CA ASN A 52 7.81 10.77 -4.38
C ASN A 52 8.59 11.15 -3.13
N ASN A 53 9.74 11.80 -3.32
CA ASN A 53 10.55 12.34 -2.24
C ASN A 53 10.40 13.86 -2.22
N PHE A 54 10.31 14.44 -1.04
CA PHE A 54 10.32 15.89 -0.92
C PHE A 54 10.97 16.27 0.41
N ARG A 55 11.46 17.50 0.47
CA ARG A 55 12.07 18.03 1.70
C ARG A 55 11.07 18.95 2.38
N ASN A 56 10.94 18.79 3.70
CA ASN A 56 10.11 19.69 4.49
C ASN A 56 10.92 20.90 4.96
N ASN A 57 10.30 21.79 5.74
CA ASN A 57 10.92 23.01 6.24
C ASN A 57 12.12 22.75 7.15
N LYS A 58 12.23 21.55 7.72
CA LYS A 58 13.36 21.15 8.56
C LYS A 58 14.44 20.44 7.76
N ASN A 59 14.36 20.49 6.44
CA ASN A 59 15.31 19.87 5.52
C ASN A 59 15.40 18.35 5.67
N LYS A 60 14.32 17.72 6.13
CA LYS A 60 14.22 16.26 6.22
C LYS A 60 13.57 15.72 4.97
N ILE A 61 14.07 14.58 4.50
CA ILE A 61 13.48 13.88 3.36
C ILE A 61 12.23 13.16 3.84
N GLN A 62 11.11 13.42 3.18
CA GLN A 62 9.86 12.72 3.42
C GLN A 62 9.45 11.98 2.16
N TYR A 63 8.71 10.89 2.35
CA TYR A 63 8.23 10.05 1.26
C TYR A 63 6.72 10.08 1.21
N SER A 64 6.17 10.16 -0.01
CA SER A 64 4.77 9.85 -0.21
C SER A 64 4.66 8.73 -1.24
N TYR A 65 3.72 7.83 -0.99
CA TYR A 65 3.47 6.67 -1.83
C TYR A 65 2.13 6.86 -2.51
N LEU A 66 2.15 7.02 -3.82
CA LEU A 66 0.95 7.30 -4.60
C LEU A 66 0.59 6.09 -5.44
N LEU A 67 -0.71 5.79 -5.51
CA LEU A 67 -1.18 4.76 -6.42
C LEU A 67 -1.09 5.27 -7.86
N THR A 68 -0.54 4.45 -8.74
CA THR A 68 -0.60 4.69 -10.17
C THR A 68 -1.98 4.30 -10.69
N PRO A 69 -2.36 4.67 -11.94
CA PRO A 69 -3.61 4.16 -12.51
C PRO A 69 -3.69 2.63 -12.48
N ASN A 70 -2.58 1.93 -12.72
CA ASN A 70 -2.52 0.48 -12.60
C ASN A 70 -2.75 0.01 -11.17
N GLY A 71 -2.27 0.77 -10.17
CA GLY A 71 -2.50 0.47 -8.76
C GLY A 71 -3.96 0.61 -8.37
N VAL A 72 -4.64 1.62 -8.90
CA VAL A 72 -6.08 1.80 -8.67
C VAL A 72 -6.87 0.63 -9.25
N GLU A 73 -6.53 0.20 -10.46
CA GLU A 73 -7.14 -0.97 -11.09
C GLU A 73 -6.91 -2.24 -10.27
N GLU A 74 -5.68 -2.44 -9.80
CA GLU A 74 -5.35 -3.62 -9.00
C GLU A 74 -6.12 -3.61 -7.68
N LYS A 75 -6.25 -2.47 -7.03
CA LYS A 75 -7.03 -2.36 -5.81
C LYS A 75 -8.49 -2.73 -6.06
N ALA A 76 -9.08 -2.24 -7.16
CA ALA A 76 -10.45 -2.56 -7.53
C ALA A 76 -10.63 -4.06 -7.78
N LYS A 77 -9.68 -4.66 -8.49
CA LYS A 77 -9.68 -6.09 -8.77
C LYS A 77 -9.61 -6.92 -7.49
N LEU A 78 -8.73 -6.55 -6.57
CA LEU A 78 -8.61 -7.23 -5.28
C LEU A 78 -9.88 -7.07 -4.44
N THR A 79 -10.51 -5.90 -4.49
CA THR A 79 -11.78 -5.66 -3.81
C THR A 79 -12.85 -6.62 -4.32
N LEU A 80 -12.96 -6.78 -5.64
CA LEU A 80 -13.92 -7.70 -6.25
C LEU A 80 -13.63 -9.14 -5.85
N ASP A 81 -12.37 -9.54 -5.83
CA ASP A 81 -11.98 -10.89 -5.42
C ASP A 81 -12.42 -11.19 -3.99
N PHE A 82 -12.25 -10.25 -3.06
CA PHE A 82 -12.66 -10.44 -1.68
C PHE A 82 -14.20 -10.49 -1.55
N ILE A 83 -14.92 -9.67 -2.31
CA ILE A 83 -16.38 -9.70 -2.32
C ILE A 83 -16.88 -11.04 -2.84
N LYS A 84 -16.29 -11.57 -3.90
CA LYS A 84 -16.65 -12.88 -4.45
C LYS A 84 -16.45 -13.98 -3.42
N ILE A 85 -15.36 -13.97 -2.69
CA ILE A 85 -15.09 -14.96 -1.64
C ILE A 85 -16.19 -14.90 -0.58
N LYS A 86 -16.57 -13.70 -0.15
CA LYS A 86 -17.63 -13.53 0.85
C LYS A 86 -19.00 -14.00 0.37
N THR A 87 -19.33 -13.78 -0.90
CA THR A 87 -20.64 -14.18 -1.44
C THR A 87 -20.76 -15.68 -1.67
N GLN A 88 -19.65 -16.37 -1.84
CA GLN A 88 -19.64 -17.83 -2.03
C GLN A 88 -19.72 -18.60 -0.73
N GLU A 89 -19.52 -17.96 0.38
CA GLU A 89 -19.68 -18.55 1.70
C GLU A 89 -21.15 -18.53 2.13
#